data_b5c4eecb6db26429b45df9f328e9c03d
#
_entry.id   b5c4eecb6db26429b45df9f328e9c03d
#
_cell.length_a   1.000
_cell.length_b   1.000
_cell.length_c   1.000
_cell.angle_alpha   90.00
_cell.angle_beta   90.00
_cell.angle_gamma   90.00
#
_symmetry.space_group_name_H-M   'P 1'
#
loop_
_entity.id
_entity.type
_entity.pdbx_description
1 polymer ?
#
loop_
_entity_poly.entity_id
_entity_poly.type
_entity_poly.pdbx_seq_one_letter_code
_entity_poly.pdbx_strand_id
1 'polypeptide(L)'
;MGNPRGINYGNRCTGGSAWNNYLPNPAFVEMYECADGSEFDWEKYCPGWHSMTPQERVAFFLRDGLQSGKGEWGTTEATSNYQALYNNMVSYGADMSKYLDQGNEARIRQAYEDRDPRLMQSIITPYSTYDGNQAGVGNHTWTLRWPYILDAGEPYDIRTDTNSKFYYLWRKYVTENDECTTRWVYSEDIILCRYAEILLRRAECLNELGRTSEAVAFVNRIRQRVGHVLLNDQAYPATIVSGQEDMRQRIRKEFYVELGGEDSMFFNELRWGTWYDRKFKDHSSGQVGELNTNGLMQIWGETTYKHLSVGEQIKIWPIPAKEREMNSNLTQNPGWQD
;
A
#
# COMPACT_ATOMS: atom_id res chain seq x y z
N MET A 1 -7.64 -26.54 3.74
CA MET A 1 -6.47 -25.64 3.81
C MET A 1 -7.01 -24.24 3.64
N GLY A 2 -6.69 -23.32 4.56
CA GLY A 2 -7.15 -21.95 4.48
C GLY A 2 -6.52 -21.18 3.32
N ASN A 3 -7.16 -20.08 2.91
CA ASN A 3 -6.65 -19.21 1.87
C ASN A 3 -5.29 -18.63 2.30
N PRO A 4 -4.19 -18.84 1.55
CA PRO A 4 -2.87 -18.34 1.92
C PRO A 4 -2.80 -16.81 1.97
N ARG A 5 -3.73 -16.08 1.31
CA ARG A 5 -3.79 -14.62 1.36
C ARG A 5 -4.11 -14.11 2.77
N GLY A 6 -5.13 -14.65 3.43
CA GLY A 6 -5.50 -14.23 4.78
C GLY A 6 -4.34 -14.35 5.77
N ILE A 7 -3.53 -15.42 5.67
CA ILE A 7 -2.36 -15.60 6.53
C ILE A 7 -1.26 -14.58 6.21
N ASN A 8 -1.01 -14.31 4.94
CA ASN A 8 0.11 -13.50 4.50
C ASN A 8 -0.20 -12.01 4.47
N TYR A 9 -1.45 -11.63 4.22
CA TYR A 9 -1.91 -10.23 4.20
C TYR A 9 -2.35 -9.77 5.59
N GLY A 10 -2.93 -10.67 6.40
CA GLY A 10 -3.40 -10.38 7.74
C GLY A 10 -2.27 -9.94 8.67
N ASN A 11 -2.58 -9.00 9.54
CA ASN A 11 -1.68 -8.49 10.57
C ASN A 11 -1.79 -9.29 11.88
N ARG A 12 -1.08 -8.87 12.91
CA ARG A 12 -1.07 -9.55 14.21
C ARG A 12 -2.39 -9.48 14.96
N CYS A 13 -3.29 -8.58 14.57
CA CYS A 13 -4.62 -8.43 15.12
C CYS A 13 -5.69 -9.11 14.26
N THR A 14 -5.29 -9.97 13.32
CA THR A 14 -6.18 -10.73 12.45
C THR A 14 -6.16 -12.19 12.83
N GLY A 15 -7.32 -12.74 13.20
CA GLY A 15 -7.55 -14.18 13.33
C GLY A 15 -6.47 -14.96 14.08
N GLY A 16 -6.10 -14.54 15.28
CA GLY A 16 -5.09 -15.22 16.06
C GLY A 16 -3.66 -15.00 15.58
N SER A 17 -3.34 -13.82 15.09
CA SER A 17 -2.01 -13.36 14.69
C SER A 17 -1.50 -13.93 13.37
N ALA A 18 -2.00 -13.42 12.26
CA ALA A 18 -1.45 -13.68 10.93
C ALA A 18 -0.03 -13.12 10.78
N TRP A 19 0.63 -13.38 9.66
CA TRP A 19 2.09 -13.19 9.57
C TRP A 19 2.55 -11.90 8.89
N ASN A 20 1.65 -11.21 8.19
CA ASN A 20 1.97 -9.92 7.58
C ASN A 20 3.20 -9.97 6.63
N ASN A 21 3.27 -11.00 5.80
CA ASN A 21 4.41 -11.22 4.91
C ASN A 21 4.37 -10.35 3.64
N TYR A 22 3.19 -9.92 3.22
CA TYR A 22 2.98 -9.08 2.04
C TYR A 22 2.35 -7.76 2.46
N LEU A 23 3.02 -6.69 2.14
CA LEU A 23 2.66 -5.33 2.52
C LEU A 23 2.32 -4.50 1.29
N PRO A 24 1.34 -3.60 1.38
CA PRO A 24 1.13 -2.59 0.35
C PRO A 24 2.35 -1.70 0.18
N ASN A 25 2.76 -1.49 -1.06
CA ASN A 25 3.84 -0.58 -1.38
C ASN A 25 3.36 0.88 -1.22
N PRO A 26 4.14 1.81 -0.62
CA PRO A 26 3.78 3.21 -0.53
C PRO A 26 3.40 3.85 -1.87
N ALA A 27 4.14 3.59 -2.94
CA ALA A 27 3.80 4.11 -4.27
C ALA A 27 2.45 3.59 -4.79
N PHE A 28 2.05 2.38 -4.43
CA PHE A 28 0.72 1.87 -4.72
C PHE A 28 -0.36 2.64 -3.95
N VAL A 29 -0.12 2.91 -2.66
CA VAL A 29 -1.05 3.70 -1.83
C VAL A 29 -1.19 5.12 -2.38
N GLU A 30 -0.14 5.71 -2.91
CA GLU A 30 -0.16 7.03 -3.53
C GLU A 30 -0.89 7.08 -4.88
N MET A 31 -1.11 5.94 -5.54
CA MET A 31 -1.92 5.88 -6.78
C MET A 31 -3.40 6.19 -6.57
N TYR A 32 -3.92 6.04 -5.36
CA TYR A 32 -5.32 6.43 -5.07
C TYR A 32 -5.44 7.95 -5.18
N GLU A 33 -6.33 8.42 -6.03
CA GLU A 33 -6.56 9.85 -6.27
C GLU A 33 -7.13 10.56 -5.03
N CYS A 34 -7.05 11.88 -4.99
CA CYS A 34 -7.82 12.69 -4.06
C CYS A 34 -9.33 12.58 -4.38
N ALA A 35 -10.17 12.95 -3.43
CA ALA A 35 -11.63 12.90 -3.59
C ALA A 35 -12.13 13.73 -4.79
N ASP A 36 -11.39 14.74 -5.21
CA ASP A 36 -11.66 15.57 -6.38
C ASP A 36 -11.09 15.02 -7.70
N GLY A 37 -10.48 13.83 -7.69
CA GLY A 37 -9.86 13.19 -8.84
C GLY A 37 -8.48 13.70 -9.21
N SER A 38 -7.90 14.62 -8.42
CA SER A 38 -6.53 15.04 -8.59
C SER A 38 -5.55 13.95 -8.11
N GLU A 39 -4.31 14.02 -8.60
CA GLU A 39 -3.26 13.15 -8.08
C GLU A 39 -2.94 13.50 -6.63
N PHE A 40 -2.62 12.47 -5.86
CA PHE A 40 -2.24 12.66 -4.48
C PHE A 40 -0.83 13.25 -4.39
N ASP A 41 -0.67 14.21 -3.48
CA ASP A 41 0.62 14.80 -3.14
C ASP A 41 0.67 15.12 -1.64
N TRP A 42 1.71 14.64 -0.97
CA TRP A 42 1.95 14.96 0.44
C TRP A 42 2.17 16.44 0.72
N GLU A 43 2.61 17.21 -0.27
CA GLU A 43 2.79 18.67 -0.13
C GLU A 43 1.51 19.37 0.33
N LYS A 44 0.33 18.83 -0.05
CA LYS A 44 -0.97 19.37 0.38
C LYS A 44 -1.20 19.27 1.89
N TYR A 45 -0.67 18.23 2.53
CA TYR A 45 -0.88 17.95 3.96
C TYR A 45 0.33 18.25 4.81
N CYS A 46 1.49 18.31 4.21
CA CYS A 46 2.77 18.63 4.84
C CYS A 46 3.55 19.62 3.95
N PRO A 47 3.29 20.93 4.07
CA PRO A 47 4.00 21.93 3.28
C PRO A 47 5.52 21.81 3.42
N GLY A 48 6.21 21.82 2.30
CA GLY A 48 7.66 21.62 2.22
C GLY A 48 8.07 20.16 2.05
N TRP A 49 7.14 19.23 1.90
CA TRP A 49 7.40 17.79 1.78
C TRP A 49 8.46 17.43 0.73
N HIS A 50 8.39 18.04 -0.45
CA HIS A 50 9.34 17.74 -1.52
C HIS A 50 10.77 18.18 -1.23
N SER A 51 10.96 19.13 -0.32
CA SER A 51 12.28 19.59 0.12
C SER A 51 12.79 18.88 1.39
N MET A 52 11.95 18.09 2.05
CA MET A 52 12.32 17.36 3.26
C MET A 52 13.23 16.19 2.96
N THR A 53 14.20 15.98 3.82
CA THR A 53 14.99 14.76 3.88
C THR A 53 14.13 13.57 4.35
N PRO A 54 14.51 12.33 4.05
CA PRO A 54 13.81 11.15 4.60
C PRO A 54 13.70 11.17 6.14
N GLN A 55 14.70 11.71 6.83
CA GLN A 55 14.73 11.81 8.28
C GLN A 55 13.69 12.81 8.83
N GLU A 56 13.49 13.93 8.13
CA GLU A 56 12.44 14.91 8.46
C GLU A 56 11.04 14.34 8.16
N ARG A 57 10.88 13.60 7.06
CA ARG A 57 9.61 12.96 6.69
C ARG A 57 9.15 11.93 7.71
N VAL A 58 10.08 11.24 8.36
CA VAL A 58 9.77 10.32 9.44
C VAL A 58 8.99 11.01 10.55
N ALA A 59 9.45 12.17 11.00
CA ALA A 59 8.82 12.92 12.08
C ALA A 59 7.36 13.30 11.79
N PHE A 60 7.02 13.46 10.51
CA PHE A 60 5.64 13.71 10.07
C PHE A 60 4.68 12.57 10.35
N PHE A 61 5.14 11.32 10.36
CA PHE A 61 4.31 10.13 10.56
C PHE A 61 4.22 9.68 12.02
N LEU A 62 4.92 10.35 12.93
CA LEU A 62 4.90 9.95 14.33
C LEU A 62 3.58 10.32 15.00
N ARG A 63 3.18 9.48 15.96
CA ARG A 63 2.01 9.71 16.81
C ARG A 63 2.14 11.00 17.62
N ASP A 64 1.01 11.54 18.03
CA ASP A 64 0.97 12.69 18.92
C ASP A 64 1.48 12.36 20.32
N GLY A 65 1.93 13.37 21.04
CA GLY A 65 2.20 13.32 22.46
C GLY A 65 3.56 12.75 22.87
N LEU A 66 4.48 12.51 21.95
CA LEU A 66 5.79 11.95 22.30
C LEU A 66 6.62 12.89 23.21
N GLN A 67 6.40 14.21 23.13
CA GLN A 67 7.05 15.18 24.03
C GLN A 67 6.24 15.46 25.29
N SER A 68 4.93 15.66 25.15
CA SER A 68 4.06 16.03 26.26
C SER A 68 3.54 14.85 27.06
N GLY A 69 3.62 13.63 26.53
CA GLY A 69 2.99 12.45 27.10
C GLY A 69 1.46 12.40 26.92
N LYS A 70 0.89 13.20 26.00
CA LYS A 70 -0.55 13.33 25.79
C LYS A 70 -0.87 13.20 24.32
N GLY A 71 -1.20 11.99 23.85
CA GLY A 71 -1.73 11.76 22.50
C GLY A 71 -3.24 11.93 22.43
N GLU A 72 -3.78 12.07 21.21
CA GLU A 72 -5.23 12.19 20.95
C GLU A 72 -6.03 11.01 21.52
N TRP A 73 -5.46 9.81 21.48
CA TRP A 73 -6.09 8.56 21.86
C TRP A 73 -5.66 8.05 23.24
N GLY A 74 -4.76 8.74 23.90
CA GLY A 74 -4.12 8.24 25.09
C GLY A 74 -4.36 9.08 26.33
N THR A 75 -5.19 8.56 27.16
CA THR A 75 -5.15 8.90 28.57
C THR A 75 -4.05 8.08 29.20
N THR A 76 -2.78 8.44 29.13
CA THR A 76 -1.95 7.51 29.79
C THR A 76 -0.80 8.02 30.53
N GLU A 77 -0.81 7.53 31.51
CA GLU A 77 -0.03 7.41 32.70
C GLU A 77 1.48 7.18 32.56
N ALA A 78 1.98 6.93 31.36
CA ALA A 78 3.39 6.62 31.21
C ALA A 78 4.14 7.70 30.43
N THR A 79 4.19 8.90 30.94
CA THR A 79 5.05 9.98 30.41
C THR A 79 6.50 9.54 30.19
N SER A 80 7.01 8.64 31.05
CA SER A 80 8.34 8.03 30.89
C SER A 80 8.46 7.18 29.60
N ASN A 81 7.41 6.51 29.18
CA ASN A 81 7.42 5.69 27.97
C ASN A 81 7.41 6.56 26.71
N TYR A 82 6.62 7.63 26.68
CA TYR A 82 6.58 8.54 25.54
C TYR A 82 7.92 9.24 25.32
N GLN A 83 8.55 9.73 26.39
CA GLN A 83 9.88 10.35 26.29
C GLN A 83 10.95 9.34 25.85
N ALA A 84 10.86 8.10 26.32
CA ALA A 84 11.77 7.04 25.84
C ALA A 84 11.57 6.76 24.36
N LEU A 85 10.33 6.71 23.87
CA LEU A 85 10.03 6.54 22.45
C LEU A 85 10.51 7.72 21.61
N TYR A 86 10.32 8.96 22.08
CA TYR A 86 10.89 10.13 21.44
C TYR A 86 12.41 10.02 21.29
N ASN A 87 13.10 9.71 22.39
CA ASN A 87 14.55 9.55 22.38
C ASN A 87 15.01 8.41 21.48
N ASN A 88 14.23 7.32 21.39
CA ASN A 88 14.51 6.24 20.46
C ASN A 88 14.40 6.70 19.00
N MET A 89 13.40 7.53 18.64
CA MET A 89 13.29 8.07 17.29
C MET A 89 14.50 8.95 16.94
N VAL A 90 14.93 9.81 17.87
CA VAL A 90 16.16 10.59 17.70
C VAL A 90 17.37 9.67 17.50
N SER A 91 17.53 8.65 18.34
CA SER A 91 18.67 7.72 18.26
C SER A 91 18.68 6.90 16.96
N TYR A 92 17.50 6.66 16.36
CA TYR A 92 17.36 6.00 15.06
C TYR A 92 17.59 6.96 13.88
N GLY A 93 17.82 8.22 14.14
CA GLY A 93 18.16 9.22 13.13
C GLY A 93 16.99 10.04 12.59
N ALA A 94 15.83 10.01 13.25
CA ALA A 94 14.73 10.90 12.88
C ALA A 94 15.10 12.37 13.20
N ASP A 95 14.85 13.27 12.26
CA ASP A 95 14.95 14.69 12.52
C ASP A 95 13.64 15.20 13.13
N MET A 96 13.65 15.34 14.44
CA MET A 96 12.48 15.78 15.20
C MET A 96 12.18 17.27 15.12
N SER A 97 12.94 18.07 14.34
CA SER A 97 12.68 19.50 14.17
C SER A 97 11.34 19.80 13.49
N LYS A 98 10.82 18.84 12.71
CA LYS A 98 9.52 18.92 12.02
C LYS A 98 8.39 18.19 12.77
N TYR A 99 8.71 17.57 13.90
CA TYR A 99 7.71 16.86 14.69
C TYR A 99 6.71 17.85 15.31
N LEU A 100 5.43 17.51 15.21
CA LEU A 100 4.36 18.20 15.93
C LEU A 100 3.87 17.29 17.06
N ASP A 101 3.90 17.79 18.28
CA ASP A 101 3.47 17.01 19.44
C ASP A 101 1.95 16.85 19.52
N GLN A 102 1.21 17.65 18.77
CA GLN A 102 -0.26 17.59 18.68
C GLN A 102 -0.68 17.87 17.23
N GLY A 103 -1.70 17.15 16.79
CA GLY A 103 -2.31 17.35 15.46
C GLY A 103 -1.61 16.63 14.31
N ASN A 104 -0.56 15.87 14.55
CA ASN A 104 0.09 15.03 13.54
C ASN A 104 -0.85 13.92 13.07
N GLU A 105 -1.42 13.18 14.03
CA GLU A 105 -2.33 12.08 13.73
C GLU A 105 -3.55 12.54 12.93
N ALA A 106 -4.14 13.67 13.31
CA ALA A 106 -5.31 14.23 12.64
C ALA A 106 -5.02 14.61 11.18
N ARG A 107 -3.90 15.31 10.90
CA ARG A 107 -3.55 15.70 9.53
C ARG A 107 -3.20 14.51 8.64
N ILE A 108 -2.57 13.48 9.20
CA ILE A 108 -2.25 12.26 8.46
C ILE A 108 -3.53 11.49 8.15
N ARG A 109 -4.42 11.32 9.13
CA ARG A 109 -5.73 10.70 8.91
C ARG A 109 -6.50 11.41 7.80
N GLN A 110 -6.54 12.75 7.83
CA GLN A 110 -7.20 13.53 6.80
C GLN A 110 -6.59 13.28 5.41
N ALA A 111 -5.26 13.14 5.31
CA ALA A 111 -4.58 12.85 4.05
C ALA A 111 -5.01 11.51 3.42
N TYR A 112 -5.52 10.58 4.20
CA TYR A 112 -6.06 9.31 3.70
C TYR A 112 -7.58 9.37 3.50
N GLU A 113 -8.31 10.09 4.33
CA GLU A 113 -9.78 10.24 4.24
C GLU A 113 -10.20 11.05 3.01
N ASP A 114 -9.42 12.06 2.64
CA ASP A 114 -9.64 12.92 1.45
C ASP A 114 -9.30 12.23 0.11
N ARG A 115 -9.37 10.90 0.04
CA ARG A 115 -8.93 10.09 -1.09
C ARG A 115 -10.07 9.27 -1.71
N ASP A 116 -9.76 8.61 -2.79
CA ASP A 116 -10.62 7.60 -3.39
C ASP A 116 -11.12 6.62 -2.31
N PRO A 117 -12.44 6.38 -2.19
CA PRO A 117 -13.01 5.55 -1.13
C PRO A 117 -12.45 4.13 -1.05
N ARG A 118 -11.91 3.61 -2.16
CA ARG A 118 -11.29 2.29 -2.22
C ARG A 118 -10.01 2.19 -1.40
N LEU A 119 -9.34 3.31 -1.11
CA LEU A 119 -8.15 3.31 -0.26
C LEU A 119 -8.46 2.71 1.11
N MET A 120 -9.45 3.26 1.79
CA MET A 120 -9.84 2.83 3.14
C MET A 120 -10.46 1.43 3.16
N GLN A 121 -11.00 0.96 2.03
CA GLN A 121 -11.52 -0.40 1.89
C GLN A 121 -10.43 -1.44 1.64
N SER A 122 -9.32 -1.02 1.06
CA SER A 122 -8.25 -1.94 0.64
C SER A 122 -7.07 -1.95 1.61
N ILE A 123 -6.82 -0.84 2.29
CA ILE A 123 -5.61 -0.59 3.08
C ILE A 123 -6.00 -0.15 4.49
N ILE A 124 -5.34 -0.70 5.49
CA ILE A 124 -5.32 -0.14 6.84
C ILE A 124 -4.26 0.96 6.83
N THR A 125 -4.73 2.19 6.77
CA THR A 125 -3.87 3.36 6.75
C THR A 125 -3.49 3.80 8.17
N PRO A 126 -2.38 4.52 8.34
CA PRO A 126 -2.04 5.10 9.64
C PRO A 126 -3.19 5.90 10.23
N TYR A 127 -3.42 5.70 11.51
CA TYR A 127 -4.45 6.38 12.31
C TYR A 127 -5.90 6.09 11.89
N SER A 128 -6.12 5.16 10.95
CA SER A 128 -7.46 4.60 10.72
C SER A 128 -7.75 3.44 11.68
N THR A 129 -9.01 3.17 11.93
CA THR A 129 -9.43 2.08 12.81
C THR A 129 -9.63 0.77 12.04
N TYR A 130 -9.41 -0.32 12.75
CA TYR A 130 -9.59 -1.69 12.28
C TYR A 130 -10.11 -2.55 13.44
N ASP A 131 -11.20 -3.26 13.22
CA ASP A 131 -11.74 -4.17 14.21
C ASP A 131 -11.16 -5.56 14.00
N GLY A 132 -10.41 -6.05 14.97
CA GLY A 132 -9.66 -7.28 14.83
C GLY A 132 -9.55 -8.08 16.10
N ASN A 133 -9.13 -9.33 15.97
CA ASN A 133 -8.92 -10.28 17.05
C ASN A 133 -7.45 -10.66 17.16
N GLN A 134 -6.81 -10.32 18.26
CA GLN A 134 -5.46 -10.76 18.55
C GLN A 134 -5.46 -11.90 19.56
N ALA A 135 -4.69 -12.94 19.27
CA ALA A 135 -4.54 -14.08 20.18
C ALA A 135 -4.04 -13.64 21.56
N GLY A 136 -4.76 -14.05 22.60
CA GLY A 136 -4.44 -13.71 24.00
C GLY A 136 -4.89 -12.32 24.46
N VAL A 137 -5.42 -11.49 23.55
CA VAL A 137 -5.96 -10.15 23.87
C VAL A 137 -7.47 -10.11 23.63
N GLY A 138 -7.94 -10.64 22.51
CA GLY A 138 -9.36 -10.68 22.15
C GLY A 138 -9.71 -9.70 21.03
N ASN A 139 -11.03 -9.45 20.91
CA ASN A 139 -11.59 -8.51 19.94
C ASN A 139 -11.53 -7.09 20.47
N HIS A 140 -10.91 -6.23 19.71
CA HIS A 140 -10.80 -4.80 20.01
C HIS A 140 -10.75 -3.99 18.74
N THR A 141 -10.95 -2.67 18.89
CA THR A 141 -10.64 -1.70 17.85
C THR A 141 -9.15 -1.38 17.92
N TRP A 142 -8.49 -1.50 16.79
CA TRP A 142 -7.05 -1.31 16.62
C TRP A 142 -6.78 -0.14 15.68
N THR A 143 -5.60 0.44 15.77
CA THR A 143 -5.12 1.48 14.85
C THR A 143 -3.64 1.32 14.57
N LEU A 144 -3.22 1.65 13.36
CA LEU A 144 -1.82 1.63 12.98
C LEU A 144 -1.16 2.95 13.40
N ARG A 145 -0.44 2.91 14.52
CA ARG A 145 0.29 4.07 15.07
C ARG A 145 1.77 3.78 15.24
N TRP A 146 2.58 4.80 15.12
CA TRP A 146 4.01 4.65 15.21
C TRP A 146 4.65 5.81 15.99
N PRO A 147 5.62 5.55 16.90
CA PRO A 147 6.03 4.22 17.36
C PRO A 147 4.93 3.47 18.11
N TYR A 148 4.98 2.16 18.04
CA TYR A 148 4.04 1.24 18.70
C TYR A 148 4.14 1.35 20.23
N ILE A 149 3.01 1.32 20.90
CA ILE A 149 2.90 1.24 22.37
C ILE A 149 2.07 0.03 22.76
N LEU A 150 2.65 -0.86 23.55
CA LEU A 150 1.90 -1.94 24.16
C LEU A 150 0.93 -1.37 25.18
N ASP A 151 -0.30 -1.87 25.18
CA ASP A 151 -1.35 -1.48 26.13
C ASP A 151 -1.72 0.02 26.08
N ALA A 152 -1.72 0.60 24.90
CA ALA A 152 -2.08 2.00 24.69
C ALA A 152 -3.54 2.35 25.05
N GLY A 153 -4.39 1.35 25.29
CA GLY A 153 -5.85 1.53 25.45
C GLY A 153 -6.58 1.49 24.11
N GLU A 154 -7.90 1.51 24.13
CA GLU A 154 -8.70 1.46 22.91
C GLU A 154 -8.76 2.85 22.24
N PRO A 155 -8.53 2.97 20.93
CA PRO A 155 -8.08 1.90 20.03
C PRO A 155 -6.63 1.47 20.35
N TYR A 156 -6.42 0.15 20.41
CA TYR A 156 -5.09 -0.42 20.64
C TYR A 156 -4.19 -0.25 19.44
N ASP A 157 -2.88 -0.21 19.66
CA ASP A 157 -1.93 -0.17 18.55
C ASP A 157 -1.81 -1.53 17.86
N ILE A 158 -1.91 -1.56 16.54
CA ILE A 158 -1.69 -2.78 15.77
C ILE A 158 -0.24 -3.22 15.96
N ARG A 159 -0.07 -4.39 16.54
CA ARG A 159 1.25 -5.00 16.70
C ARG A 159 1.79 -5.42 15.33
N THR A 160 2.99 -4.99 15.05
CA THR A 160 3.77 -5.42 13.89
C THR A 160 4.95 -6.25 14.39
N ASP A 161 5.51 -7.12 13.55
CA ASP A 161 6.67 -7.95 13.92
C ASP A 161 7.90 -7.15 14.33
N THR A 162 7.89 -5.89 13.99
CA THR A 162 8.95 -4.96 14.29
C THR A 162 8.34 -3.65 14.71
N ASN A 163 8.33 -3.42 16.00
CA ASN A 163 7.69 -2.29 16.67
C ASN A 163 8.19 -0.90 16.21
N SER A 164 9.28 -0.86 15.48
CA SER A 164 9.87 0.36 14.94
C SER A 164 9.63 0.57 13.45
N LYS A 165 8.89 -0.31 12.79
CA LYS A 165 8.64 -0.25 11.36
C LYS A 165 7.30 0.37 11.06
N PHE A 166 7.31 1.38 10.22
CA PHE A 166 6.11 1.93 9.62
C PHE A 166 5.86 1.27 8.26
N TYR A 167 4.67 0.75 8.05
CA TYR A 167 4.23 0.23 6.77
C TYR A 167 2.72 0.19 6.70
N TYR A 168 2.20 0.16 5.48
CA TYR A 168 0.79 -0.05 5.25
C TYR A 168 0.43 -1.52 5.43
N LEU A 169 -0.81 -1.77 5.85
CA LEU A 169 -1.34 -3.10 6.03
C LEU A 169 -2.51 -3.32 5.07
N TRP A 170 -2.70 -4.55 4.62
CA TRP A 170 -3.87 -4.89 3.84
C TRP A 170 -5.11 -4.94 4.72
N ARG A 171 -6.22 -4.36 4.24
CA ARG A 171 -7.57 -4.61 4.72
C ARG A 171 -8.29 -5.58 3.78
N LYS A 172 -8.08 -5.45 2.50
CA LYS A 172 -8.62 -6.35 1.47
C LYS A 172 -8.11 -7.77 1.66
N TYR A 173 -9.01 -8.76 1.62
CA TYR A 173 -8.76 -10.17 1.92
C TYR A 173 -8.32 -10.47 3.35
N VAL A 174 -8.61 -9.58 4.27
CA VAL A 174 -8.33 -9.75 5.68
C VAL A 174 -9.66 -9.71 6.42
N THR A 175 -9.89 -10.71 7.27
CA THR A 175 -11.10 -10.77 8.09
C THR A 175 -11.08 -9.73 9.19
N GLU A 176 -12.21 -9.11 9.44
CA GLU A 176 -12.44 -8.19 10.54
C GLU A 176 -13.34 -8.86 11.60
N ASN A 177 -13.36 -8.33 12.81
CA ASN A 177 -14.15 -8.83 13.93
C ASN A 177 -13.88 -10.31 14.27
N ASP A 178 -14.93 -11.01 14.65
CA ASP A 178 -14.92 -12.40 15.12
C ASP A 178 -14.91 -13.46 14.02
N GLU A 179 -14.96 -13.09 12.77
CA GLU A 179 -15.12 -14.01 11.65
C GLU A 179 -13.96 -14.99 11.53
N CYS A 180 -12.79 -14.64 12.04
CA CYS A 180 -11.63 -15.50 12.02
C CYS A 180 -10.94 -15.55 13.39
N THR A 181 -11.13 -16.64 14.09
CA THR A 181 -10.57 -16.86 15.43
C THR A 181 -9.19 -17.48 15.43
N THR A 182 -8.75 -18.05 14.31
CA THR A 182 -7.42 -18.68 14.19
C THR A 182 -6.80 -18.43 12.81
N ARG A 183 -5.48 -18.25 12.78
CA ARG A 183 -4.73 -17.97 11.55
C ARG A 183 -4.79 -19.05 10.47
N TRP A 184 -5.30 -20.23 10.79
CA TRP A 184 -5.34 -21.38 9.88
C TRP A 184 -6.71 -21.59 9.24
N VAL A 185 -7.71 -20.83 9.66
CA VAL A 185 -9.09 -20.99 9.23
C VAL A 185 -9.54 -19.73 8.50
N TYR A 186 -9.29 -19.68 7.21
CA TYR A 186 -9.78 -18.64 6.31
C TYR A 186 -10.70 -19.28 5.28
N SER A 187 -11.93 -18.80 5.19
CA SER A 187 -12.97 -19.32 4.27
C SER A 187 -13.12 -18.48 3.01
N GLU A 188 -12.21 -17.56 2.76
CA GLU A 188 -12.28 -16.67 1.61
C GLU A 188 -12.05 -17.41 0.30
N ASP A 189 -12.88 -17.12 -0.69
CA ASP A 189 -12.75 -17.64 -2.04
C ASP A 189 -11.56 -17.02 -2.78
N ILE A 190 -10.92 -17.82 -3.61
CA ILE A 190 -9.87 -17.32 -4.52
C ILE A 190 -10.55 -16.73 -5.74
N ILE A 191 -10.45 -15.42 -5.88
CA ILE A 191 -10.99 -14.71 -7.06
C ILE A 191 -10.05 -14.93 -8.24
N LEU A 192 -10.53 -15.60 -9.27
CA LEU A 192 -9.80 -15.80 -10.52
C LEU A 192 -9.97 -14.63 -11.48
N CYS A 193 -11.18 -14.10 -11.58
CA CYS A 193 -11.54 -12.96 -12.40
C CYS A 193 -12.86 -12.39 -11.91
N ARG A 194 -12.98 -11.08 -11.90
CA ARG A 194 -14.25 -10.42 -11.54
C ARG A 194 -14.66 -9.38 -12.59
N TYR A 195 -15.92 -9.02 -12.55
CA TYR A 195 -16.52 -8.15 -13.56
C TYR A 195 -15.81 -6.81 -13.76
N ALA A 196 -15.25 -6.24 -12.71
CA ALA A 196 -14.46 -4.99 -12.82
C ALA A 196 -13.26 -5.16 -13.76
N GLU A 197 -12.56 -6.30 -13.71
CA GLU A 197 -11.45 -6.60 -14.62
C GLU A 197 -11.93 -6.65 -16.08
N ILE A 198 -13.08 -7.27 -16.34
CA ILE A 198 -13.66 -7.34 -17.69
C ILE A 198 -14.01 -5.94 -18.20
N LEU A 199 -14.55 -5.07 -17.34
CA LEU A 199 -14.84 -3.67 -17.70
C LEU A 199 -13.56 -2.91 -18.07
N LEU A 200 -12.50 -3.07 -17.28
CA LEU A 200 -11.20 -2.41 -17.54
C LEU A 200 -10.54 -2.93 -18.81
N ARG A 201 -10.56 -4.25 -19.05
CA ARG A 201 -10.05 -4.82 -20.30
C ARG A 201 -10.81 -4.30 -21.53
N ARG A 202 -12.12 -4.16 -21.40
CA ARG A 202 -12.95 -3.56 -22.46
C ARG A 202 -12.62 -2.09 -22.66
N ALA A 203 -12.44 -1.32 -21.60
CA ALA A 203 -12.02 0.08 -21.70
C ALA A 203 -10.67 0.21 -22.41
N GLU A 204 -9.70 -0.65 -22.05
CA GLU A 204 -8.40 -0.69 -22.68
C GLU A 204 -8.52 -0.98 -24.18
N CYS A 205 -9.22 -2.04 -24.58
CA CYS A 205 -9.42 -2.38 -25.99
C CYS A 205 -10.06 -1.22 -26.78
N LEU A 206 -11.08 -0.60 -26.23
CA LEU A 206 -11.74 0.55 -26.88
C LEU A 206 -10.78 1.73 -27.06
N ASN A 207 -10.00 2.04 -26.02
CA ASN A 207 -9.02 3.11 -26.10
C ASN A 207 -7.94 2.84 -27.15
N GLU A 208 -7.40 1.63 -27.18
CA GLU A 208 -6.39 1.25 -28.18
C GLU A 208 -6.92 1.27 -29.63
N LEU A 209 -8.22 1.09 -29.82
CA LEU A 209 -8.92 1.27 -31.09
C LEU A 209 -9.28 2.75 -31.42
N GLY A 210 -8.82 3.71 -30.64
CA GLY A 210 -9.11 5.14 -30.81
C GLY A 210 -10.52 5.56 -30.37
N ARG A 211 -11.27 4.67 -29.68
CA ARG A 211 -12.63 4.91 -29.18
C ARG A 211 -12.61 5.38 -27.71
N THR A 212 -11.78 6.40 -27.46
CA THR A 212 -11.46 6.88 -26.08
C THR A 212 -12.71 7.32 -25.32
N SER A 213 -13.64 8.02 -25.94
CA SER A 213 -14.89 8.46 -25.29
C SER A 213 -15.77 7.29 -24.81
N GLU A 214 -15.77 6.19 -25.54
CA GLU A 214 -16.48 4.99 -25.12
C GLU A 214 -15.75 4.26 -23.97
N ALA A 215 -14.41 4.27 -23.98
CA ALA A 215 -13.61 3.69 -22.89
C ALA A 215 -13.89 4.36 -21.55
N VAL A 216 -14.08 5.69 -21.54
CA VAL A 216 -14.44 6.47 -20.32
C VAL A 216 -15.69 5.90 -19.64
N ALA A 217 -16.71 5.52 -20.40
CA ALA A 217 -17.95 4.99 -19.83
C ALA A 217 -17.75 3.71 -19.01
N PHE A 218 -16.80 2.83 -19.41
CA PHE A 218 -16.51 1.60 -18.70
C PHE A 218 -15.73 1.86 -17.42
N VAL A 219 -14.77 2.77 -17.41
CA VAL A 219 -14.06 3.20 -16.21
C VAL A 219 -15.02 3.86 -15.23
N ASN A 220 -15.90 4.73 -15.73
CA ASN A 220 -16.87 5.43 -14.88
C ASN A 220 -17.87 4.49 -14.20
N ARG A 221 -18.19 3.34 -14.77
CA ARG A 221 -19.02 2.33 -14.07
C ARG A 221 -18.35 1.80 -12.81
N ILE A 222 -17.02 1.67 -12.82
CA ILE A 222 -16.26 1.23 -11.65
C ILE A 222 -16.22 2.36 -10.61
N ARG A 223 -15.90 3.57 -11.03
CA ARG A 223 -15.84 4.75 -10.17
C ARG A 223 -17.20 5.05 -9.52
N GLN A 224 -18.27 4.95 -10.28
CA GLN A 224 -19.64 5.14 -9.78
C GLN A 224 -20.02 4.14 -8.68
N ARG A 225 -19.58 2.87 -8.82
CA ARG A 225 -19.84 1.82 -7.83
C ARG A 225 -19.33 2.19 -6.43
N VAL A 226 -18.21 2.89 -6.38
CA VAL A 226 -17.53 3.26 -5.12
C VAL A 226 -17.79 4.71 -4.69
N GLY A 227 -18.52 5.47 -5.49
CA GLY A 227 -18.81 6.87 -5.19
C GLY A 227 -17.63 7.81 -5.43
N HIS A 228 -16.66 7.41 -6.26
CA HIS A 228 -15.56 8.28 -6.65
C HIS A 228 -15.96 9.18 -7.83
N VAL A 229 -15.31 10.35 -7.94
CA VAL A 229 -15.55 11.30 -9.04
C VAL A 229 -15.36 10.64 -10.40
N LEU A 230 -16.24 10.98 -11.35
CA LEU A 230 -16.20 10.38 -12.69
C LEU A 230 -15.17 11.07 -13.58
N LEU A 231 -14.62 10.34 -14.54
CA LEU A 231 -13.84 10.94 -15.61
C LEU A 231 -14.73 11.84 -16.48
N ASN A 232 -14.17 12.95 -16.94
CA ASN A 232 -14.84 14.00 -17.71
C ASN A 232 -15.96 14.72 -16.95
N ASP A 233 -15.91 14.74 -15.63
CA ASP A 233 -16.78 15.60 -14.83
C ASP A 233 -16.27 17.04 -14.89
N GLN A 234 -17.09 17.95 -15.42
CA GLN A 234 -16.72 19.35 -15.63
C GLN A 234 -16.54 20.13 -14.31
N ALA A 235 -17.09 19.63 -13.20
CA ALA A 235 -16.86 20.21 -11.88
C ALA A 235 -15.45 19.94 -11.33
N TYR A 236 -14.76 18.94 -11.89
CA TYR A 236 -13.46 18.48 -11.45
C TYR A 236 -12.43 18.46 -12.59
N PRO A 237 -11.72 19.57 -12.83
CA PRO A 237 -10.80 19.68 -13.98
C PRO A 237 -9.74 18.58 -14.08
N ALA A 238 -9.31 18.03 -12.95
CA ALA A 238 -8.34 16.94 -12.90
C ALA A 238 -8.86 15.63 -13.54
N THR A 239 -10.18 15.48 -13.68
CA THR A 239 -10.79 14.27 -14.25
C THR A 239 -10.88 14.31 -15.77
N ILE A 240 -10.61 15.45 -16.42
CA ILE A 240 -10.78 15.63 -17.85
C ILE A 240 -9.74 14.83 -18.62
N VAL A 241 -10.22 13.95 -19.48
CA VAL A 241 -9.37 13.12 -20.33
C VAL A 241 -8.90 13.92 -21.54
N SER A 242 -7.60 14.12 -21.67
CA SER A 242 -7.00 14.96 -22.72
C SER A 242 -6.74 14.22 -24.05
N GLY A 243 -6.88 12.89 -24.07
CA GLY A 243 -6.68 12.09 -25.27
C GLY A 243 -6.40 10.61 -24.99
N GLN A 244 -6.05 9.87 -26.03
CA GLN A 244 -5.85 8.42 -25.96
C GLN A 244 -4.75 8.02 -24.98
N GLU A 245 -3.62 8.72 -24.99
CA GLU A 245 -2.49 8.40 -24.11
C GLU A 245 -2.82 8.67 -22.64
N ASP A 246 -3.42 9.80 -22.33
CA ASP A 246 -3.89 10.12 -20.98
C ASP A 246 -4.89 9.05 -20.50
N MET A 247 -5.86 8.68 -21.35
CA MET A 247 -6.81 7.63 -21.01
C MET A 247 -6.14 6.28 -20.79
N ARG A 248 -5.09 5.94 -21.54
CA ARG A 248 -4.30 4.73 -21.33
C ARG A 248 -3.69 4.70 -19.94
N GLN A 249 -3.08 5.80 -19.50
CA GLN A 249 -2.50 5.89 -18.16
C GLN A 249 -3.57 5.81 -17.08
N ARG A 250 -4.71 6.46 -17.26
CA ARG A 250 -5.84 6.38 -16.32
C ARG A 250 -6.41 4.97 -16.23
N ILE A 251 -6.57 4.25 -17.33
CA ILE A 251 -7.01 2.85 -17.33
C ILE A 251 -6.00 1.98 -16.55
N ARG A 252 -4.71 2.13 -16.81
CA ARG A 252 -3.66 1.38 -16.09
C ARG A 252 -3.69 1.66 -14.59
N LYS A 253 -3.83 2.94 -14.20
CA LYS A 253 -3.98 3.35 -12.81
C LYS A 253 -5.23 2.73 -12.18
N GLU A 254 -6.34 2.73 -12.90
CA GLU A 254 -7.59 2.11 -12.43
C GLU A 254 -7.44 0.60 -12.21
N PHE A 255 -6.68 -0.12 -13.05
CA PHE A 255 -6.31 -1.52 -12.81
C PHE A 255 -5.57 -1.70 -11.49
N TYR A 256 -4.60 -0.85 -11.17
CA TYR A 256 -3.88 -0.94 -9.90
C TYR A 256 -4.80 -0.70 -8.71
N VAL A 257 -5.57 0.39 -8.74
CA VAL A 257 -6.42 0.80 -7.64
C VAL A 257 -7.55 -0.21 -7.40
N GLU A 258 -8.18 -0.69 -8.46
CA GLU A 258 -9.32 -1.62 -8.37
C GLU A 258 -8.89 -3.05 -8.06
N LEU A 259 -7.82 -3.54 -8.69
CA LEU A 259 -7.36 -4.93 -8.61
C LEU A 259 -6.14 -5.14 -7.72
N GLY A 260 -5.71 -4.13 -6.98
CA GLY A 260 -4.60 -4.24 -6.05
C GLY A 260 -4.80 -5.40 -5.06
N GLY A 261 -3.76 -6.22 -4.89
CA GLY A 261 -3.83 -7.45 -4.09
C GLY A 261 -4.46 -8.66 -4.80
N GLU A 262 -4.89 -8.50 -6.07
CA GLU A 262 -5.46 -9.58 -6.89
C GLU A 262 -4.48 -9.97 -8.00
N ASP A 263 -3.76 -10.99 -7.92
CA ASP A 263 -2.65 -11.53 -8.72
C ASP A 263 -2.55 -11.16 -10.22
N SER A 264 -3.57 -10.51 -10.80
CA SER A 264 -3.63 -10.16 -12.24
C SER A 264 -2.63 -9.09 -12.67
N MET A 265 -2.12 -8.26 -11.75
CA MET A 265 -1.30 -7.09 -12.11
C MET A 265 0.05 -7.45 -12.70
N PHE A 266 0.71 -8.50 -12.22
CA PHE A 266 1.98 -8.96 -12.79
C PHE A 266 1.86 -9.25 -14.31
N PHE A 267 0.82 -9.97 -14.71
CA PHE A 267 0.59 -10.30 -16.11
C PHE A 267 0.20 -9.07 -16.95
N ASN A 268 -0.55 -8.13 -16.36
CA ASN A 268 -0.86 -6.88 -17.04
C ASN A 268 0.38 -6.04 -17.29
N GLU A 269 1.26 -5.91 -16.32
CA GLU A 269 2.52 -5.18 -16.45
C GLU A 269 3.48 -5.82 -17.45
N LEU A 270 3.57 -7.14 -17.49
CA LEU A 270 4.33 -7.85 -18.53
C LEU A 270 3.79 -7.53 -19.93
N ARG A 271 2.46 -7.58 -20.07
CA ARG A 271 1.79 -7.26 -21.34
C ARG A 271 1.98 -5.79 -21.77
N TRP A 272 1.98 -4.87 -20.81
CA TRP A 272 2.24 -3.45 -21.05
C TRP A 272 3.73 -3.13 -21.27
N GLY A 273 4.63 -4.07 -20.96
CA GLY A 273 6.07 -3.86 -21.02
C GLY A 273 6.63 -2.99 -19.89
N THR A 274 5.84 -2.73 -18.83
CA THR A 274 6.20 -1.80 -17.75
C THR A 274 6.82 -2.49 -16.53
N TRP A 275 6.60 -3.80 -16.38
CA TRP A 275 6.98 -4.54 -15.17
C TRP A 275 8.48 -4.43 -14.82
N TYR A 276 9.35 -4.65 -15.82
CA TYR A 276 10.78 -4.68 -15.58
C TYR A 276 11.32 -3.32 -15.14
N ASP A 277 10.92 -2.27 -15.84
CA ASP A 277 11.41 -0.92 -15.57
C ASP A 277 10.92 -0.43 -14.23
N ARG A 278 9.64 -0.64 -13.91
CA ARG A 278 9.08 -0.28 -12.62
C ARG A 278 9.72 -1.05 -11.45
N LYS A 279 9.98 -2.33 -11.63
CA LYS A 279 10.53 -3.17 -10.56
C LYS A 279 12.03 -2.97 -10.36
N PHE A 280 12.80 -2.78 -11.41
CA PHE A 280 14.26 -2.85 -11.35
C PHE A 280 14.99 -1.55 -11.71
N LYS A 281 14.32 -0.61 -12.38
CA LYS A 281 14.94 0.67 -12.78
C LYS A 281 14.38 1.86 -12.02
N ASP A 282 13.12 1.82 -11.60
CA ASP A 282 12.52 2.90 -10.84
C ASP A 282 12.76 2.69 -9.35
N HIS A 283 13.88 3.19 -8.88
CA HIS A 283 14.26 3.16 -7.46
C HIS A 283 13.93 4.47 -6.74
N SER A 284 13.43 5.47 -7.47
CA SER A 284 13.27 6.83 -6.96
C SER A 284 12.00 7.05 -6.15
N SER A 285 11.00 6.17 -6.29
CA SER A 285 9.67 6.39 -5.74
C SER A 285 9.49 5.91 -4.29
N GLY A 286 10.57 5.51 -3.60
CA GLY A 286 10.45 4.97 -2.25
C GLY A 286 9.54 3.76 -2.18
N GLN A 287 9.56 2.94 -3.21
CA GLN A 287 8.62 1.83 -3.41
C GLN A 287 8.69 0.75 -2.34
N VAL A 288 9.68 0.78 -1.52
CA VAL A 288 9.79 -0.13 -0.39
C VAL A 288 10.12 0.71 0.82
N GLY A 289 9.18 0.77 1.76
CA GLY A 289 9.47 1.26 3.08
C GLY A 289 10.46 0.29 3.72
N GLU A 290 11.74 0.60 3.67
CA GLU A 290 12.76 -0.22 4.29
C GLU A 290 13.21 0.34 5.60
N LEU A 291 13.49 -0.59 6.49
CA LEU A 291 14.25 -0.29 7.67
C LEU A 291 15.68 0.04 7.27
N ASN A 292 16.15 1.18 7.70
CA ASN A 292 17.58 1.37 7.78
C ASN A 292 18.15 0.41 8.85
N THR A 293 19.46 0.30 8.92
CA THR A 293 20.17 -0.55 9.88
C THR A 293 19.85 -0.26 11.34
N ASN A 294 19.23 0.90 11.64
CA ASN A 294 18.83 1.34 12.97
C ASN A 294 17.35 1.05 13.27
N GLY A 295 16.62 0.42 12.36
CA GLY A 295 15.20 0.12 12.54
C GLY A 295 14.25 1.26 12.16
N LEU A 296 14.76 2.43 11.80
CA LEU A 296 13.97 3.53 11.29
C LEU A 296 13.56 3.25 9.85
N MET A 297 12.27 3.30 9.56
CA MET A 297 11.80 3.15 8.20
C MET A 297 12.18 4.37 7.38
N GLN A 298 12.80 4.14 6.25
CA GLN A 298 12.91 5.17 5.22
C GLN A 298 11.57 5.26 4.51
N ILE A 299 10.78 6.23 4.94
CA ILE A 299 9.50 6.53 4.31
C ILE A 299 9.81 7.39 3.09
N TRP A 300 9.46 6.91 1.90
CA TRP A 300 9.67 7.63 0.64
C TRP A 300 11.14 8.05 0.39
N GLY A 301 12.06 7.15 0.68
CA GLY A 301 13.47 7.28 0.36
C GLY A 301 13.92 6.21 -0.63
N GLU A 302 15.19 6.27 -1.05
CA GLU A 302 15.79 5.17 -1.79
C GLU A 302 15.78 3.89 -0.95
N THR A 303 15.32 2.82 -1.54
CA THR A 303 15.41 1.51 -0.91
C THR A 303 16.87 1.07 -0.85
N THR A 304 17.32 0.61 0.32
CA THR A 304 18.62 -0.03 0.48
C THR A 304 18.67 -1.46 -0.06
N TYR A 305 17.49 -2.09 -0.24
CA TYR A 305 17.37 -3.35 -0.98
C TYR A 305 17.30 -3.07 -2.47
N LYS A 306 18.43 -3.02 -3.07
CA LYS A 306 18.50 -3.16 -4.51
C LYS A 306 17.94 -4.54 -4.82
N HIS A 307 16.78 -4.58 -5.47
CA HIS A 307 16.38 -5.81 -6.12
C HIS A 307 17.58 -6.30 -6.93
N LEU A 308 17.98 -7.55 -6.70
CA LEU A 308 19.09 -8.15 -7.45
C LEU A 308 18.92 -7.79 -8.92
N SER A 309 19.90 -7.10 -9.49
CA SER A 309 19.91 -6.73 -10.88
C SER A 309 19.88 -8.00 -11.71
N VAL A 310 18.70 -8.43 -12.08
CA VAL A 310 18.52 -9.49 -13.06
C VAL A 310 18.43 -8.79 -14.40
N GLY A 311 19.16 -9.25 -15.39
CA GLY A 311 19.07 -8.68 -16.74
C GLY A 311 17.65 -8.83 -17.32
N GLU A 312 17.40 -8.15 -18.44
CA GLU A 312 16.08 -8.14 -19.09
C GLU A 312 15.56 -9.52 -19.52
N GLN A 313 16.44 -10.54 -19.53
CA GLN A 313 16.03 -11.93 -19.81
C GLN A 313 14.94 -12.44 -18.85
N ILE A 314 14.81 -11.87 -17.66
CA ILE A 314 13.75 -12.27 -16.71
C ILE A 314 12.33 -12.02 -17.22
N LYS A 315 12.17 -11.19 -18.26
CA LYS A 315 10.89 -10.98 -18.95
C LYS A 315 10.37 -12.25 -19.62
N ILE A 316 11.27 -13.16 -19.96
CA ILE A 316 10.96 -14.47 -20.54
C ILE A 316 11.63 -15.51 -19.67
N TRP A 317 10.85 -16.36 -19.04
CA TRP A 317 11.37 -17.36 -18.10
C TRP A 317 12.23 -18.41 -18.81
N PRO A 318 13.21 -19.00 -18.12
CA PRO A 318 14.03 -20.05 -18.71
C PRO A 318 13.18 -21.29 -18.98
N ILE A 319 13.52 -22.00 -20.05
CA ILE A 319 12.97 -23.34 -20.26
C ILE A 319 13.56 -24.25 -19.19
N PRO A 320 12.74 -25.00 -18.42
CA PRO A 320 13.24 -25.88 -17.36
C PRO A 320 14.29 -26.87 -17.89
N ALA A 321 15.37 -27.07 -17.14
CA ALA A 321 16.48 -27.95 -17.53
C ALA A 321 15.97 -29.35 -17.91
N LYS A 322 15.04 -29.90 -17.13
CA LYS A 322 14.46 -31.23 -17.40
C LYS A 322 13.78 -31.33 -18.78
N GLU A 323 13.08 -30.29 -19.22
CA GLU A 323 12.45 -30.27 -20.53
C GLU A 323 13.49 -30.27 -21.66
N ARG A 324 14.61 -29.57 -21.45
CA ARG A 324 15.72 -29.51 -22.40
C ARG A 324 16.51 -30.85 -22.45
N GLU A 325 16.68 -31.50 -21.31
CA GLU A 325 17.28 -32.84 -21.22
C GLU A 325 16.44 -33.88 -21.99
N MET A 326 15.13 -33.78 -21.93
CA MET A 326 14.22 -34.70 -22.65
C MET A 326 14.10 -34.38 -24.15
N ASN A 327 14.37 -33.15 -24.56
CA ASN A 327 14.29 -32.73 -25.95
C ASN A 327 15.49 -31.85 -26.33
N SER A 328 16.51 -32.46 -26.90
CA SER A 328 17.76 -31.78 -27.31
C SER A 328 17.60 -30.72 -28.40
N ASN A 329 16.41 -30.61 -29.02
CA ASN A 329 16.12 -29.54 -29.98
C ASN A 329 15.65 -28.24 -29.30
N LEU A 330 15.40 -28.24 -27.97
CA LEU A 330 15.04 -27.07 -27.24
C LEU A 330 16.30 -26.25 -26.85
N THR A 331 16.47 -25.13 -27.51
CA THR A 331 17.47 -24.13 -27.12
C THR A 331 16.91 -23.25 -26.00
N GLN A 332 17.78 -22.82 -25.10
CA GLN A 332 17.39 -21.93 -24.00
C GLN A 332 16.94 -20.55 -24.53
N ASN A 333 16.06 -19.90 -23.78
CA ASN A 333 15.67 -18.54 -24.07
C ASN A 333 16.86 -17.58 -23.96
N PRO A 334 16.93 -16.52 -24.80
CA PRO A 334 18.05 -15.60 -24.83
C PRO A 334 18.37 -15.01 -23.45
N GLY A 335 19.66 -14.96 -23.11
CA GLY A 335 20.15 -14.41 -21.84
C GLY A 335 20.18 -15.37 -20.66
N TRP A 336 19.62 -16.57 -20.78
CA TRP A 336 19.75 -17.64 -19.81
C TRP A 336 20.87 -18.59 -20.20
N GLN A 337 21.58 -19.08 -19.18
CA GLN A 337 22.64 -20.08 -19.42
C GLN A 337 22.05 -21.44 -19.74
N ASP A 338 22.78 -22.20 -20.56
CA ASP A 338 22.45 -23.57 -20.89
C ASP A 338 22.61 -24.52 -19.72
#